data_951b42d5b148dbdd847d0d9ebb09dd81
#
_entry.id   951b42d5b148dbdd847d0d9ebb09dd81
#
_cell.length_a   1.000
_cell.length_b   1.000
_cell.length_c   1.000
_cell.angle_alpha   90.00
_cell.angle_beta   90.00
_cell.angle_gamma   90.00
#
_symmetry.space_group_name_H-M   'P 1'
#
loop_
_entity.id
_entity.type
_entity.pdbx_description
1 polymer ?
#
loop_
_entity_poly.entity_id
_entity_poly.type
_entity_poly.pdbx_seq_one_letter_code
_entity_poly.pdbx_strand_id
1 'polypeptide(L)'
;MNGKLDPEERVLSRNFTVYSKDGCPYCEKVEQVLKMTGLNFVTYKLDKHFDREDFISEFGEGSTFPQVIVNGRKLGGCVQTVEYLQEKNLV
;
A
#
# COMPACT_ATOMS: atom_id res chain seq x y z
N MET A 1 -10.97 -24.22 18.62
CA MET A 1 -10.61 -22.97 18.08
C MET A 1 -10.27 -21.98 19.14
N ASN A 2 -9.31 -21.31 18.94
CA ASN A 2 -8.72 -20.51 20.00
C ASN A 2 -8.97 -19.03 19.83
N GLY A 3 -9.86 -18.66 18.95
CA GLY A 3 -10.17 -17.27 18.75
C GLY A 3 -9.17 -16.50 17.91
N LYS A 4 -8.11 -17.12 17.47
CA LYS A 4 -7.19 -16.48 16.58
C LYS A 4 -7.63 -16.65 15.16
N LEU A 5 -7.37 -15.65 14.35
CA LEU A 5 -7.56 -15.78 12.92
C LEU A 5 -6.54 -16.77 12.39
N ASP A 6 -6.96 -17.64 11.49
CA ASP A 6 -5.99 -18.46 10.81
C ASP A 6 -5.25 -17.62 9.77
N PRO A 7 -4.16 -18.12 9.19
CA PRO A 7 -3.36 -17.32 8.26
C PRO A 7 -4.17 -16.83 7.06
N GLU A 8 -5.11 -17.61 6.61
CA GLU A 8 -5.92 -17.23 5.48
C GLU A 8 -6.81 -16.05 5.79
N GLU A 9 -7.44 -16.07 6.94
CA GLU A 9 -8.29 -14.97 7.35
C GLU A 9 -7.50 -13.69 7.50
N ARG A 10 -6.28 -13.78 8.02
CA ARG A 10 -5.44 -12.62 8.14
C ARG A 10 -5.07 -12.04 6.79
N VAL A 11 -4.80 -12.89 5.83
CA VAL A 11 -4.50 -12.45 4.48
C VAL A 11 -5.70 -11.71 3.90
N LEU A 12 -6.88 -12.27 4.04
CA LEU A 12 -8.09 -11.66 3.50
C LEU A 12 -8.44 -10.35 4.17
N SER A 13 -7.99 -10.16 5.41
CA SER A 13 -8.31 -8.93 6.13
C SER A 13 -7.22 -7.87 6.02
N ARG A 14 -6.20 -8.08 5.19
CA ARG A 14 -5.18 -7.07 4.97
C ARG A 14 -5.76 -5.86 4.27
N ASN A 15 -5.42 -4.69 4.78
CA ASN A 15 -5.84 -3.43 4.21
C ASN A 15 -4.61 -2.64 3.80
N PHE A 16 -4.54 -2.32 2.52
CA PHE A 16 -3.44 -1.52 1.98
C PHE A 16 -3.89 -0.09 1.79
N THR A 17 -3.01 0.84 2.08
CA THR A 17 -3.22 2.26 1.81
C THR A 17 -2.12 2.72 0.87
N VAL A 18 -2.51 3.32 -0.23
CA VAL A 18 -1.57 3.81 -1.24
C VAL A 18 -1.62 5.32 -1.26
N TYR A 19 -0.47 5.96 -1.02
CA TYR A 19 -0.33 7.39 -1.15
C TYR A 19 0.21 7.66 -2.55
N SER A 20 -0.57 8.34 -3.37
CA SER A 20 -0.36 8.44 -4.80
C SER A 20 -0.43 9.88 -5.26
N LYS A 21 -0.11 10.11 -6.52
CA LYS A 21 -0.29 11.42 -7.16
C LYS A 21 -0.63 11.20 -8.62
N ASP A 22 -1.17 12.22 -9.25
CA ASP A 22 -1.49 12.15 -10.67
C ASP A 22 -0.23 12.09 -11.49
N GLY A 23 -0.29 11.41 -12.64
CA GLY A 23 0.83 11.32 -13.55
C GLY A 23 1.98 10.48 -13.03
N CYS A 24 1.69 9.50 -12.19
CA CYS A 24 2.71 8.66 -11.56
C CYS A 24 2.54 7.22 -12.05
N PRO A 25 3.41 6.79 -13.00
CA PRO A 25 3.27 5.41 -13.53
C PRO A 25 3.41 4.32 -12.49
N TYR A 26 4.32 4.49 -11.53
CA TYR A 26 4.50 3.49 -10.48
C TYR A 26 3.32 3.45 -9.52
N CYS A 27 2.65 4.58 -9.32
CA CYS A 27 1.42 4.59 -8.53
C CYS A 27 0.35 3.75 -9.21
N GLU A 28 0.20 3.93 -10.51
CA GLU A 28 -0.79 3.15 -11.28
C GLU A 28 -0.44 1.68 -11.26
N LYS A 29 0.85 1.38 -11.38
CA LYS A 29 1.29 -0.01 -11.40
C LYS A 29 0.98 -0.71 -10.09
N VAL A 30 1.26 -0.07 -8.96
CA VAL A 30 1.00 -0.69 -7.67
C VAL A 30 -0.49 -0.89 -7.44
N GLU A 31 -1.31 0.06 -7.90
CA GLU A 31 -2.76 -0.10 -7.78
C GLU A 31 -3.26 -1.27 -8.60
N GLN A 32 -2.71 -1.44 -9.81
CA GLN A 32 -3.09 -2.57 -10.65
C GLN A 32 -2.72 -3.89 -10.01
N VAL A 33 -1.52 -3.97 -9.45
CA VAL A 33 -1.07 -5.20 -8.78
C VAL A 33 -1.98 -5.51 -7.61
N LEU A 34 -2.33 -4.50 -6.81
CA LEU A 34 -3.22 -4.72 -5.67
C LEU A 34 -4.61 -5.16 -6.11
N LYS A 35 -5.11 -4.62 -7.22
CA LYS A 35 -6.39 -5.08 -7.77
C LYS A 35 -6.33 -6.54 -8.13
N MET A 36 -5.21 -6.99 -8.68
CA MET A 36 -5.06 -8.38 -9.09
C MET A 36 -5.08 -9.34 -7.90
N THR A 37 -4.66 -8.88 -6.74
CA THR A 37 -4.68 -9.73 -5.54
C THR A 37 -6.08 -9.93 -4.98
N GLY A 38 -7.01 -9.05 -5.33
CA GLY A 38 -8.35 -9.08 -4.73
C GLY A 38 -8.38 -8.57 -3.30
N LEU A 39 -7.28 -8.05 -2.78
CA LEU A 39 -7.22 -7.54 -1.43
C LEU A 39 -7.76 -6.13 -1.35
N ASN A 40 -8.19 -5.73 -0.16
CA ASN A 40 -8.71 -4.39 0.05
C ASN A 40 -7.59 -3.37 0.00
N PHE A 41 -7.82 -2.28 -0.71
CA PHE A 41 -6.90 -1.16 -0.65
C PHE A 41 -7.65 0.14 -0.89
N VAL A 42 -7.06 1.22 -0.43
CA VAL A 42 -7.59 2.56 -0.64
C VAL A 42 -6.44 3.42 -1.15
N THR A 43 -6.76 4.32 -2.05
CA THR A 43 -5.77 5.24 -2.62
C THR A 43 -6.10 6.66 -2.20
N TYR A 44 -5.10 7.34 -1.63
CA TYR A 44 -5.19 8.77 -1.34
C TYR A 44 -4.29 9.51 -2.32
N LYS A 45 -4.78 10.63 -2.83
CA LYS A 45 -4.06 11.40 -3.85
C LYS A 45 -3.59 12.72 -3.32
N LEU A 46 -2.36 13.07 -3.68
CA LEU A 46 -1.75 14.35 -3.35
C LEU A 46 -2.64 15.49 -3.83
N ASP A 47 -2.81 16.49 -2.98
CA ASP A 47 -3.59 17.69 -3.25
C ASP A 47 -5.09 17.44 -3.37
N LYS A 48 -5.51 16.22 -3.10
CA LYS A 48 -6.91 15.87 -3.05
C LYS A 48 -7.29 15.35 -1.66
N HIS A 49 -6.47 14.49 -1.10
CA HIS A 49 -6.72 13.87 0.20
C HIS A 49 -5.65 14.24 1.22
N PHE A 50 -4.49 14.66 0.78
CA PHE A 50 -3.39 15.08 1.64
C PHE A 50 -2.53 16.05 0.85
N ASP A 51 -1.69 16.84 1.56
CA ASP A 51 -0.79 17.76 0.90
C ASP A 51 0.65 17.28 1.06
N ARG A 52 1.58 18.01 0.44
CA ARG A 52 2.98 17.63 0.46
C ARG A 52 3.56 17.63 1.86
N GLU A 53 3.15 18.57 2.70
CA GLU A 53 3.64 18.64 4.07
C GLU A 53 3.22 17.42 4.87
N ASP A 54 1.97 17.01 4.73
CA ASP A 54 1.47 15.79 5.36
C ASP A 54 2.29 14.59 4.92
N PHE A 55 2.59 14.52 3.63
CA PHE A 55 3.33 13.40 3.08
C PHE A 55 4.75 13.35 3.64
N ILE A 56 5.43 14.50 3.66
CA ILE A 56 6.79 14.58 4.18
C ILE A 56 6.82 14.25 5.67
N SER A 57 5.81 14.75 6.40
CA SER A 57 5.71 14.48 7.84
C SER A 57 5.58 12.97 8.11
N GLU A 58 4.82 12.28 7.27
CA GLU A 58 4.56 10.86 7.48
C GLU A 58 5.71 9.99 6.98
N PHE A 59 6.29 10.31 5.82
CA PHE A 59 7.23 9.41 5.16
C PHE A 59 8.65 9.95 5.12
N GLY A 60 8.86 11.22 5.44
CA GLY A 60 10.19 11.80 5.46
C GLY A 60 10.52 12.60 4.21
N GLU A 61 11.47 13.52 4.37
CA GLU A 61 11.96 14.31 3.25
C GLU A 61 12.61 13.43 2.20
N GLY A 62 12.36 13.75 0.94
CA GLY A 62 12.94 12.98 -0.15
C GLY A 62 12.17 11.73 -0.50
N SER A 63 11.08 11.45 0.20
CA SER A 63 10.27 10.27 -0.11
C SER A 63 9.59 10.44 -1.47
N THR A 64 9.51 9.32 -2.18
CA THR A 64 8.93 9.30 -3.52
C THR A 64 7.55 8.66 -3.49
N PHE A 65 6.81 8.81 -4.59
CA PHE A 65 5.52 8.18 -4.78
C PHE A 65 5.67 6.93 -5.63
N PRO A 66 4.88 5.90 -5.38
CA PRO A 66 3.87 5.79 -4.32
C PRO A 66 4.51 5.41 -2.98
N GLN A 67 3.75 5.59 -1.90
CA GLN A 67 4.10 5.02 -0.61
C GLN A 67 2.94 4.15 -0.16
N VAL A 68 3.23 2.94 0.31
CA VAL A 68 2.22 1.95 0.61
C VAL A 68 2.34 1.52 2.07
N ILE A 69 1.20 1.46 2.72
CA ILE A 69 1.12 1.00 4.12
C ILE A 69 0.17 -0.20 4.14
N VAL A 70 0.56 -1.24 4.87
CA VAL A 70 -0.32 -2.39 5.09
C VAL A 70 -0.53 -2.55 6.59
N ASN A 71 -1.78 -2.39 7.03
CA ASN A 71 -2.15 -2.55 8.44
C ASN A 71 -1.22 -1.76 9.37
N GLY A 72 -0.91 -0.52 8.97
CA GLY A 72 -0.07 0.35 9.78
C GLY A 72 1.42 0.22 9.55
N ARG A 73 1.86 -0.77 8.76
CA ARG A 73 3.27 -0.97 8.47
C ARG A 73 3.63 -0.33 7.14
N LYS A 74 4.62 0.54 7.14
CA LYS A 74 5.10 1.19 5.93
C LYS A 74 5.94 0.21 5.11
N LEU A 75 5.51 -0.06 3.90
CA LEU A 75 6.24 -0.97 3.01
C LEU A 75 7.26 -0.24 2.15
N GLY A 76 6.94 0.97 1.73
CA GLY A 76 7.75 1.70 0.78
C GLY A 76 7.03 1.89 -0.54
N GLY A 77 7.74 1.84 -1.64
CA GLY A 77 7.18 2.10 -2.96
C GLY A 77 6.68 0.85 -3.66
N CYS A 78 6.64 0.97 -5.00
CA CYS A 78 6.12 -0.11 -5.83
C CYS A 78 6.92 -1.39 -5.68
N VAL A 79 8.26 -1.28 -5.75
CA VAL A 79 9.11 -2.46 -5.69
C VAL A 79 8.94 -3.19 -4.36
N GLN A 80 8.98 -2.44 -3.27
CA GLN A 80 8.84 -3.02 -1.94
C GLN A 80 7.48 -3.68 -1.75
N THR A 81 6.44 -3.07 -2.33
CA THR A 81 5.10 -3.64 -2.22
C THR A 81 5.01 -4.95 -2.99
N VAL A 82 5.57 -4.99 -4.20
CA VAL A 82 5.55 -6.23 -4.99
C VAL A 82 6.34 -7.32 -4.28
N GLU A 83 7.50 -6.98 -3.71
CA GLU A 83 8.29 -7.94 -2.95
C GLU A 83 7.51 -8.50 -1.76
N TYR A 84 6.80 -7.63 -1.05
CA TYR A 84 5.97 -8.06 0.05
C TYR A 84 4.89 -9.04 -0.40
N LEU A 85 4.23 -8.71 -1.50
CA LEU A 85 3.17 -9.57 -2.02
C LEU A 85 3.72 -10.92 -2.47
N GLN A 86 4.90 -10.93 -3.07
CA GLN A 86 5.54 -12.17 -3.49
C GLN A 86 5.95 -13.02 -2.30
N GLU A 87 6.52 -12.39 -1.28
CA GLU A 87 6.90 -13.09 -0.05
C GLU A 87 5.73 -13.79 0.61
N LYS A 88 4.57 -13.14 0.54
CA LYS A 88 3.37 -13.66 1.18
C LYS A 88 2.55 -14.55 0.24
N ASN A 89 3.08 -14.81 -0.95
CA ASN A 89 2.41 -15.63 -1.97
C ASN A 89 1.06 -15.06 -2.36
N LEU A 90 0.97 -13.74 -2.45
CA LEU A 90 -0.27 -13.07 -2.83
C LEU A 90 -0.31 -12.72 -4.30
N VAL A 91 0.84 -12.77 -4.98
CA VAL A 91 0.93 -12.58 -6.41
C VAL A 91 1.84 -13.63 -7.00
#